data_57c37f49f168c3c8ad21a6e30cbfcf1f
#
_entry.id   57c37f49f168c3c8ad21a6e30cbfcf1f
#
_cell.length_a   1.000
_cell.length_b   1.000
_cell.length_c   1.000
_cell.angle_alpha   90.00
_cell.angle_beta   90.00
_cell.angle_gamma   90.00
#
_symmetry.space_group_name_H-M   'P 1'
#
loop_
_entity.id
_entity.type
_entity.pdbx_description
1 polymer ?
#
loop_
_entity_poly.entity_id
_entity_poly.type
_entity_poly.pdbx_seq_one_letter_code
_entity_poly.pdbx_strand_id
1 'polypeptide(L)'
;METLTNNLFNIQLLLESGGLVLWAILIASIVMWTMIIERYFFVYFIHPTKIKKALTAWQERSDRRSWYAQKIRQGMIAESSASLKQYLMSIRTLIAALPMLGLLGTVDGMIQTFDVLTVFGTGNARGMAGGISVALITTMGGLLAALSGMYFSTQLEQRVVRAEDTLADVLRRD
;
A
#
# COMPACT_ATOMS: atom_id res chain seq x y z
N MET A 1 5.57 23.78 21.06
CA MET A 1 4.17 23.79 20.62
C MET A 1 3.96 24.57 19.31
N GLU A 2 4.58 25.73 19.14
CA GLU A 2 4.46 26.56 17.91
C GLU A 2 4.86 25.87 16.61
N THR A 3 5.88 25.03 16.62
CA THR A 3 6.32 24.29 15.42
C THR A 3 5.30 23.25 14.95
N LEU A 4 4.59 22.61 15.86
CA LEU A 4 3.53 21.64 15.53
C LEU A 4 2.28 22.34 14.97
N THR A 5 1.89 23.47 15.56
CA THR A 5 0.75 24.27 15.07
C THR A 5 1.03 24.87 13.70
N ASN A 6 2.24 25.36 13.45
CA ASN A 6 2.64 25.86 12.14
C ASN A 6 2.68 24.75 11.07
N ASN A 7 3.12 23.54 11.43
CA ASN A 7 3.11 22.41 10.50
C ASN A 7 1.68 21.95 10.18
N LEU A 8 0.78 21.91 11.16
CA LEU A 8 -0.63 21.58 10.93
C LEU A 8 -1.32 22.61 10.05
N PHE A 9 -1.05 23.89 10.27
CA PHE A 9 -1.58 24.97 9.44
C PHE A 9 -1.07 24.90 7.99
N ASN A 10 0.20 24.58 7.78
CA ASN A 10 0.77 24.40 6.45
C ASN A 10 0.17 23.17 5.73
N ILE A 11 -0.09 22.06 6.46
CA ILE A 11 -0.75 20.87 5.91
C ILE A 11 -2.19 21.20 5.52
N GLN A 12 -2.91 21.95 6.34
CA GLN A 12 -4.27 22.38 6.02
C GLN A 12 -4.32 23.26 4.78
N LEU A 13 -3.40 24.21 4.65
CA LEU A 13 -3.26 25.04 3.44
C LEU A 13 -2.95 24.21 2.19
N LEU A 14 -2.09 23.20 2.31
CA LEU A 14 -1.79 22.28 1.20
C LEU A 14 -3.01 21.45 0.80
N LEU A 15 -3.78 20.97 1.77
CA LEU A 15 -5.01 20.21 1.52
C LEU A 15 -6.10 21.06 0.86
N GLU A 16 -6.27 22.29 1.31
CA GLU A 16 -7.18 23.25 0.69
C GLU A 16 -6.75 23.63 -0.74
N SER A 17 -5.43 23.73 -0.95
CA SER A 17 -4.86 24.06 -2.28
C SER A 17 -4.92 22.90 -3.28
N GLY A 18 -5.00 21.67 -2.83
CA GLY A 18 -4.99 20.46 -3.71
C GLY A 18 -6.36 19.98 -4.15
N GLY A 19 -7.45 20.61 -3.71
CA GLY A 19 -8.81 20.27 -4.11
C GLY A 19 -9.29 18.86 -3.71
N LEU A 20 -10.38 18.42 -4.32
CA LEU A 20 -11.03 17.12 -4.01
C LEU A 20 -10.12 15.92 -4.27
N VAL A 21 -9.30 15.99 -5.31
CA VAL A 21 -8.42 14.87 -5.71
C VAL A 21 -7.34 14.62 -4.67
N LEU A 22 -6.81 15.65 -4.00
CA LEU A 22 -5.82 15.48 -2.94
C LEU A 22 -6.41 14.75 -1.73
N TRP A 23 -7.68 14.99 -1.41
CA TRP A 23 -8.40 14.24 -0.38
C TRP A 23 -8.56 12.76 -0.75
N ALA A 24 -8.86 12.45 -2.01
CA ALA A 24 -8.93 11.07 -2.49
C ALA A 24 -7.57 10.36 -2.36
N ILE A 25 -6.47 11.04 -2.72
CA ILE A 25 -5.10 10.51 -2.55
C ILE A 25 -4.79 10.26 -1.06
N LEU A 26 -5.18 11.17 -0.18
CA LEU A 26 -4.96 11.03 1.27
C LEU A 26 -5.72 9.82 1.82
N ILE A 27 -6.99 9.67 1.49
CA ILE A 27 -7.80 8.51 1.92
C ILE A 27 -7.21 7.21 1.39
N ALA A 28 -6.89 7.14 0.10
CA ALA A 28 -6.26 5.96 -0.51
C ALA A 28 -4.91 5.63 0.15
N SER A 29 -4.11 6.64 0.50
CA SER A 29 -2.84 6.49 1.21
C SER A 29 -3.06 5.93 2.62
N ILE A 30 -4.03 6.44 3.38
CA ILE A 30 -4.35 5.92 4.73
C ILE A 30 -4.77 4.46 4.66
N VAL A 31 -5.65 4.09 3.72
CA VAL A 31 -6.09 2.71 3.52
C VAL A 31 -4.90 1.81 3.16
N MET A 32 -4.05 2.25 2.24
CA MET A 32 -2.82 1.53 1.86
C MET A 32 -1.90 1.29 3.07
N TRP A 33 -1.61 2.33 3.85
CA TRP A 33 -0.77 2.21 5.03
C TRP A 33 -1.37 1.32 6.11
N THR A 34 -2.67 1.39 6.32
CA THR A 34 -3.38 0.50 7.26
C THR A 34 -3.21 -0.96 6.85
N MET A 35 -3.36 -1.28 5.56
CA MET A 35 -3.17 -2.64 5.04
C MET A 35 -1.70 -3.09 5.15
N ILE A 36 -0.74 -2.21 4.88
CA ILE A 36 0.70 -2.52 5.01
C ILE A 36 1.02 -2.83 6.48
N ILE A 37 0.59 -2.00 7.42
CA ILE A 37 0.87 -2.18 8.86
C ILE A 37 0.21 -3.47 9.37
N GLU A 38 -1.05 -3.73 9.01
CA GLU A 38 -1.75 -4.96 9.38
C GLU A 38 -0.97 -6.19 8.91
N ARG A 39 -0.47 -6.16 7.67
CA ARG A 39 0.31 -7.25 7.09
C ARG A 39 1.68 -7.43 7.74
N TYR A 40 2.38 -6.35 8.03
CA TYR A 40 3.63 -6.43 8.81
C TYR A 40 3.40 -7.10 10.16
N PHE A 41 2.33 -6.70 10.87
CA PHE A 41 1.96 -7.28 12.15
C PHE A 41 1.62 -8.77 12.03
N PHE A 42 0.85 -9.15 11.00
CA PHE A 42 0.50 -10.55 10.72
C PHE A 42 1.75 -11.41 10.47
N VAL A 43 2.62 -10.98 9.57
CA VAL A 43 3.84 -11.74 9.21
C VAL A 43 4.80 -11.84 10.38
N TYR A 44 4.91 -10.81 11.23
CA TYR A 44 5.87 -10.78 12.33
C TYR A 44 5.40 -11.51 13.58
N PHE A 45 4.12 -11.38 13.95
CA PHE A 45 3.59 -11.92 15.21
C PHE A 45 2.75 -13.19 15.05
N ILE A 46 1.92 -13.27 14.03
CA ILE A 46 0.93 -14.36 13.91
C ILE A 46 1.50 -15.55 13.16
N HIS A 47 2.25 -15.30 12.09
CA HIS A 47 2.77 -16.36 11.22
C HIS A 47 3.72 -17.35 11.96
N PRO A 48 4.71 -16.93 12.78
CA PRO A 48 5.59 -17.88 13.48
C PRO A 48 4.84 -18.79 14.44
N THR A 49 3.75 -18.33 15.05
CA THR A 49 2.89 -19.14 15.92
C THR A 49 2.10 -20.19 15.11
N LYS A 50 1.60 -19.82 13.94
CA LYS A 50 0.91 -20.77 13.04
C LYS A 50 1.86 -21.84 12.52
N ILE A 51 3.07 -21.47 12.11
CA ILE A 51 4.11 -22.42 11.68
C ILE A 51 4.41 -23.44 12.79
N LYS A 52 4.65 -22.96 14.02
CA LYS A 52 4.93 -23.87 15.16
C LYS A 52 3.81 -24.88 15.36
N LYS A 53 2.55 -24.45 15.35
CA LYS A 53 1.39 -25.35 15.46
C LYS A 53 1.32 -26.36 14.32
N ALA A 54 1.56 -25.93 13.09
CA ALA A 54 1.58 -26.81 11.92
C ALA A 54 2.71 -27.85 12.01
N LEU A 55 3.90 -27.45 12.47
CA LEU A 55 5.04 -28.33 12.69
C LEU A 55 4.76 -29.35 13.79
N THR A 56 4.22 -28.94 14.93
CA THR A 56 3.86 -29.86 16.02
C THR A 56 2.85 -30.89 15.52
N ALA A 57 1.81 -30.47 14.82
CA ALA A 57 0.82 -31.39 14.22
C ALA A 57 1.44 -32.32 13.17
N TRP A 58 2.46 -31.88 12.45
CA TRP A 58 3.21 -32.73 11.52
C TRP A 58 4.09 -33.73 12.25
N GLN A 59 4.77 -33.33 13.32
CA GLN A 59 5.68 -34.18 14.11
C GLN A 59 4.94 -35.24 14.94
N GLU A 60 3.72 -35.01 15.34
CA GLU A 60 2.88 -35.97 16.05
C GLU A 60 2.36 -37.10 15.15
N ARG A 61 2.50 -36.98 13.82
CA ARG A 61 2.05 -38.03 12.89
C ARG A 61 3.05 -39.19 12.83
N SER A 62 2.53 -40.38 12.93
CA SER A 62 3.29 -41.65 12.78
C SER A 62 3.65 -41.94 11.31
N ASP A 63 2.82 -41.49 10.35
CA ASP A 63 3.04 -41.73 8.91
C ASP A 63 3.42 -40.40 8.22
N ARG A 64 4.69 -40.28 7.77
CA ARG A 64 5.25 -39.13 7.08
C ARG A 64 5.72 -39.43 5.64
N ARG A 65 5.73 -40.70 5.24
CA ARG A 65 6.26 -41.15 3.92
C ARG A 65 5.20 -41.54 2.91
N SER A 66 3.98 -41.84 3.36
CA SER A 66 2.86 -42.20 2.50
C SER A 66 2.56 -41.06 1.49
N TRP A 67 2.05 -41.46 0.32
CA TRP A 67 1.51 -40.50 -0.66
C TRP A 67 0.47 -39.56 -0.04
N TYR A 68 -0.32 -40.09 0.89
CA TYR A 68 -1.33 -39.30 1.61
C TYR A 68 -0.68 -38.21 2.51
N ALA A 69 0.39 -38.55 3.20
CA ALA A 69 1.16 -37.62 4.01
C ALA A 69 1.78 -36.50 3.17
N GLN A 70 2.31 -36.83 1.97
CA GLN A 70 2.83 -35.84 1.05
C GLN A 70 1.75 -34.85 0.55
N LYS A 71 0.54 -35.32 0.30
CA LYS A 71 -0.59 -34.44 -0.08
C LYS A 71 -1.00 -33.51 1.06
N ILE A 72 -1.03 -34.00 2.29
CA ILE A 72 -1.32 -33.16 3.47
C ILE A 72 -0.24 -32.09 3.64
N ARG A 73 1.04 -32.45 3.51
CA ARG A 73 2.15 -31.51 3.57
C ARG A 73 2.01 -30.39 2.51
N GLN A 74 1.71 -30.75 1.27
CA GLN A 74 1.46 -29.79 0.20
C GLN A 74 0.28 -28.86 0.54
N GLY A 75 -0.80 -29.42 1.12
CA GLY A 75 -1.95 -28.64 1.58
C GLY A 75 -1.58 -27.63 2.67
N MET A 76 -0.79 -28.03 3.66
CA MET A 76 -0.34 -27.15 4.75
C MET A 76 0.57 -26.00 4.22
N ILE A 77 1.47 -26.30 3.28
CA ILE A 77 2.30 -25.29 2.63
C ILE A 77 1.41 -24.34 1.82
N ALA A 78 0.49 -24.86 1.01
CA ALA A 78 -0.40 -24.05 0.18
C ALA A 78 -1.30 -23.12 1.03
N GLU A 79 -1.87 -23.63 2.12
CA GLU A 79 -2.69 -22.85 3.04
C GLU A 79 -1.90 -21.71 3.70
N SER A 80 -0.70 -22.02 4.17
CA SER A 80 0.21 -21.01 4.77
C SER A 80 0.61 -19.95 3.74
N SER A 81 0.97 -20.36 2.52
CA SER A 81 1.30 -19.48 1.40
C SER A 81 0.13 -18.59 1.02
N ALA A 82 -1.08 -19.13 0.89
CA ALA A 82 -2.28 -18.36 0.60
C ALA A 82 -2.56 -17.30 1.69
N SER A 83 -2.42 -17.67 2.97
CA SER A 83 -2.61 -16.73 4.07
C SER A 83 -1.56 -15.62 4.13
N LEU A 84 -0.32 -15.91 3.73
CA LEU A 84 0.77 -14.92 3.65
C LEU A 84 0.58 -13.96 2.48
N LYS A 85 0.12 -14.44 1.33
CA LYS A 85 -0.10 -13.63 0.12
C LYS A 85 -1.42 -12.85 0.12
N GLN A 86 -2.31 -13.16 1.05
CA GLN A 86 -3.58 -12.45 1.18
C GLN A 86 -3.35 -10.94 1.28
N TYR A 87 -4.14 -10.15 0.57
CA TYR A 87 -4.07 -8.68 0.48
C TYR A 87 -2.81 -8.06 -0.16
N LEU A 88 -1.73 -8.80 -0.46
CA LEU A 88 -0.57 -8.22 -1.16
C LEU A 88 -0.96 -7.66 -2.54
N MET A 89 -1.85 -8.36 -3.24
CA MET A 89 -2.40 -7.89 -4.52
C MET A 89 -3.16 -6.57 -4.35
N SER A 90 -4.01 -6.46 -3.32
CA SER A 90 -4.78 -5.23 -3.05
C SER A 90 -3.87 -4.04 -2.69
N ILE A 91 -2.82 -4.28 -1.90
CA ILE A 91 -1.81 -3.26 -1.59
C ILE A 91 -1.13 -2.77 -2.88
N ARG A 92 -0.71 -3.67 -3.75
CA ARG A 92 -0.10 -3.31 -5.04
C ARG A 92 -1.03 -2.52 -5.94
N THR A 93 -2.30 -2.90 -5.99
CA THR A 93 -3.32 -2.18 -6.78
C THR A 93 -3.50 -0.76 -6.26
N LEU A 94 -3.56 -0.56 -4.94
CA LEU A 94 -3.64 0.78 -4.34
C LEU A 94 -2.40 1.61 -4.64
N ILE A 95 -1.20 1.03 -4.52
CA ILE A 95 0.05 1.71 -4.85
C ILE A 95 0.06 2.17 -6.32
N ALA A 96 -0.39 1.32 -7.24
CA ALA A 96 -0.46 1.67 -8.66
C ALA A 96 -1.52 2.73 -8.97
N ALA A 97 -2.62 2.78 -8.21
CA ALA A 97 -3.69 3.75 -8.38
C ALA A 97 -3.30 5.17 -7.91
N LEU A 98 -2.40 5.31 -6.92
CA LEU A 98 -2.02 6.61 -6.37
C LEU A 98 -1.41 7.58 -7.40
N PRO A 99 -0.46 7.19 -8.28
CA PRO A 99 0.02 8.07 -9.34
C PRO A 99 -1.06 8.42 -10.36
N MET A 100 -1.99 7.49 -10.63
CA MET A 100 -3.11 7.75 -11.55
C MET A 100 -4.08 8.78 -10.97
N LEU A 101 -4.33 8.74 -9.65
CA LEU A 101 -5.09 9.78 -8.95
C LEU A 101 -4.34 11.12 -8.99
N GLY A 102 -3.01 11.11 -8.85
CA GLY A 102 -2.20 12.32 -9.02
C GLY A 102 -2.34 12.92 -10.42
N LEU A 103 -2.32 12.08 -11.46
CA LEU A 103 -2.56 12.51 -12.84
C LEU A 103 -3.97 13.07 -13.04
N LEU A 104 -4.99 12.46 -12.43
CA LEU A 104 -6.36 12.99 -12.45
C LEU A 104 -6.40 14.41 -11.88
N GLY A 105 -5.63 14.68 -10.83
CA GLY A 105 -5.51 16.02 -10.25
C GLY A 105 -4.88 17.05 -11.18
N THR A 106 -3.98 16.65 -12.10
CA THR A 106 -3.49 17.58 -13.13
C THR A 106 -4.58 17.97 -14.11
N VAL A 107 -5.43 17.03 -14.49
CA VAL A 107 -6.56 17.30 -15.37
C VAL A 107 -7.55 18.27 -14.71
N ASP A 108 -7.88 18.01 -13.44
CA ASP A 108 -8.76 18.88 -12.66
C ASP A 108 -8.19 20.29 -12.51
N GLY A 109 -6.91 20.45 -12.15
CA GLY A 109 -6.25 21.74 -12.04
C GLY A 109 -6.14 22.50 -13.36
N MET A 110 -5.96 21.79 -14.48
CA MET A 110 -5.98 22.40 -15.81
C MET A 110 -7.38 22.87 -16.20
N ILE A 111 -8.43 22.12 -15.90
CA ILE A 111 -9.82 22.56 -16.11
C ILE A 111 -10.07 23.87 -15.36
N GLN A 112 -9.70 23.97 -14.09
CA GLN A 112 -9.83 25.18 -13.30
C GLN A 112 -9.06 26.36 -13.91
N THR A 113 -7.87 26.10 -14.48
CA THR A 113 -7.07 27.13 -15.18
C THR A 113 -7.81 27.67 -16.42
N PHE A 114 -8.41 26.77 -17.23
CA PHE A 114 -9.18 27.17 -18.40
C PHE A 114 -10.49 27.87 -18.03
N ASP A 115 -11.16 27.49 -16.96
CA ASP A 115 -12.33 28.18 -16.45
C ASP A 115 -12.03 29.64 -16.10
N VAL A 116 -10.91 29.89 -15.41
CA VAL A 116 -10.45 31.27 -15.12
C VAL A 116 -10.16 32.03 -16.41
N LEU A 117 -9.55 31.39 -17.41
CA LEU A 117 -9.22 31.99 -18.70
C LEU A 117 -10.50 32.38 -19.46
N THR A 118 -11.54 31.54 -19.45
CA THR A 118 -12.81 31.81 -20.16
C THR A 118 -13.60 32.97 -19.55
N VAL A 119 -13.58 33.09 -18.20
CA VAL A 119 -14.34 34.12 -17.48
C VAL A 119 -13.60 35.48 -17.43
N PHE A 120 -12.31 35.47 -17.17
CA PHE A 120 -11.51 36.68 -16.91
C PHE A 120 -10.52 37.05 -18.02
N GLY A 121 -10.43 36.22 -19.06
CA GLY A 121 -9.43 36.39 -20.12
C GLY A 121 -7.98 36.17 -19.64
N THR A 122 -7.01 36.50 -20.49
CA THR A 122 -5.57 36.31 -20.21
C THR A 122 -5.02 37.24 -19.13
N GLY A 123 -5.79 38.22 -18.69
CA GLY A 123 -5.33 39.26 -17.71
C GLY A 123 -5.23 38.78 -16.27
N ASN A 124 -5.84 37.61 -15.91
CA ASN A 124 -5.83 37.10 -14.54
C ASN A 124 -4.78 35.99 -14.33
N ALA A 125 -3.50 36.38 -14.41
CA ALA A 125 -2.37 35.43 -14.21
C ALA A 125 -2.40 34.76 -12.82
N ARG A 126 -2.90 35.42 -11.78
CA ARG A 126 -2.97 34.88 -10.42
C ARG A 126 -3.98 33.73 -10.31
N GLY A 127 -5.16 33.87 -10.93
CA GLY A 127 -6.18 32.82 -10.96
C GLY A 127 -5.70 31.58 -11.73
N MET A 128 -5.03 31.81 -12.88
CA MET A 128 -4.43 30.71 -13.66
C MET A 128 -3.33 29.98 -12.88
N ALA A 129 -2.47 30.72 -12.15
CA ALA A 129 -1.45 30.11 -11.31
C ALA A 129 -2.03 29.22 -10.21
N GLY A 130 -3.22 29.51 -9.70
CA GLY A 130 -3.94 28.69 -8.73
C GLY A 130 -4.23 27.29 -9.27
N GLY A 131 -4.85 27.17 -10.43
CA GLY A 131 -5.16 25.87 -11.05
C GLY A 131 -3.91 25.04 -11.38
N ILE A 132 -2.84 25.69 -11.86
CA ILE A 132 -1.54 25.02 -12.10
C ILE A 132 -0.95 24.51 -10.79
N SER A 133 -1.05 25.28 -9.70
CA SER A 133 -0.58 24.87 -8.37
C SER A 133 -1.31 23.61 -7.88
N VAL A 134 -2.64 23.56 -8.00
CA VAL A 134 -3.46 22.37 -7.68
C VAL A 134 -2.96 21.16 -8.44
N ALA A 135 -2.74 21.29 -9.76
CA ALA A 135 -2.25 20.23 -10.63
C ALA A 135 -0.89 19.66 -10.18
N LEU A 136 0.05 20.53 -9.84
CA LEU A 136 1.40 20.10 -9.42
C LEU A 136 1.40 19.45 -8.04
N ILE A 137 0.66 20.01 -7.08
CA ILE A 137 0.59 19.51 -5.69
C ILE A 137 -0.04 18.08 -5.67
N THR A 138 -1.12 17.87 -6.41
CA THR A 138 -1.79 16.55 -6.46
C THR A 138 -0.91 15.48 -7.08
N THR A 139 -0.20 15.80 -8.15
CA THR A 139 0.74 14.86 -8.79
C THR A 139 1.89 14.51 -7.85
N MET A 140 2.50 15.50 -7.21
CA MET A 140 3.56 15.29 -6.23
C MET A 140 3.08 14.44 -5.06
N GLY A 141 1.89 14.71 -4.52
CA GLY A 141 1.28 13.93 -3.44
C GLY A 141 1.06 12.47 -3.82
N GLY A 142 0.48 12.20 -5.00
CA GLY A 142 0.24 10.86 -5.51
C GLY A 142 1.53 10.06 -5.71
N LEU A 143 2.58 10.67 -6.28
CA LEU A 143 3.88 10.04 -6.48
C LEU A 143 4.60 9.75 -5.17
N LEU A 144 4.64 10.68 -4.23
CA LEU A 144 5.27 10.48 -2.91
C LEU A 144 4.59 9.36 -2.12
N ALA A 145 3.25 9.33 -2.10
CA ALA A 145 2.50 8.27 -1.46
C ALA A 145 2.78 6.90 -2.11
N ALA A 146 2.79 6.83 -3.44
CA ALA A 146 3.09 5.60 -4.17
C ALA A 146 4.51 5.09 -3.92
N LEU A 147 5.53 5.95 -3.97
CA LEU A 147 6.92 5.57 -3.74
C LEU A 147 7.14 5.03 -2.33
N SER A 148 6.55 5.69 -1.31
CA SER A 148 6.63 5.21 0.06
C SER A 148 5.97 3.83 0.21
N GLY A 149 4.75 3.64 -0.31
CA GLY A 149 4.04 2.36 -0.28
C GLY A 149 4.78 1.26 -1.03
N MET A 150 5.36 1.55 -2.19
CA MET A 150 6.10 0.60 -3.00
C MET A 150 7.34 0.06 -2.27
N TYR A 151 8.09 0.92 -1.58
CA TYR A 151 9.25 0.51 -0.81
C TYR A 151 8.88 -0.50 0.28
N PHE A 152 7.88 -0.20 1.10
CA PHE A 152 7.45 -1.08 2.18
C PHE A 152 6.76 -2.35 1.68
N SER A 153 5.96 -2.26 0.62
CA SER A 153 5.32 -3.42 -0.01
C SER A 153 6.34 -4.40 -0.57
N THR A 154 7.39 -3.91 -1.22
CA THR A 154 8.46 -4.77 -1.76
C THR A 154 9.24 -5.48 -0.64
N GLN A 155 9.55 -4.79 0.45
CA GLN A 155 10.18 -5.42 1.61
C GLN A 155 9.28 -6.49 2.25
N LEU A 156 7.99 -6.20 2.38
CA LEU A 156 7.01 -7.15 2.92
C LEU A 156 6.95 -8.41 2.07
N GLU A 157 6.90 -8.26 0.75
CA GLU A 157 6.86 -9.37 -0.19
C GLU A 157 8.10 -10.27 -0.11
N GLN A 158 9.28 -9.67 -0.04
CA GLN A 158 10.52 -10.43 0.16
C GLN A 158 10.52 -11.23 1.46
N ARG A 159 9.92 -10.68 2.53
CA ARG A 159 9.76 -11.39 3.80
C ARG A 159 8.77 -12.56 3.69
N VAL A 160 7.67 -12.36 2.97
CA VAL A 160 6.68 -13.42 2.70
C VAL A 160 7.33 -14.58 1.95
N VAL A 161 8.08 -14.31 0.88
CA VAL A 161 8.79 -15.34 0.11
C VAL A 161 9.77 -16.11 0.99
N ARG A 162 10.58 -15.42 1.80
CA ARG A 162 11.53 -16.08 2.72
C ARG A 162 10.80 -16.94 3.77
N ALA A 163 9.65 -16.51 4.26
CA ALA A 163 8.86 -17.26 5.22
C ALA A 163 8.27 -18.54 4.59
N GLU A 164 7.85 -18.48 3.32
CA GLU A 164 7.41 -19.65 2.54
C GLU A 164 8.54 -20.65 2.34
N ASP A 165 9.71 -20.19 1.91
CA ASP A 165 10.90 -21.03 1.68
C ASP A 165 11.31 -21.73 2.97
N THR A 166 11.34 -21.00 4.09
CA THR A 166 11.70 -21.56 5.41
C THR A 166 10.70 -22.65 5.82
N LEU A 167 9.40 -22.43 5.62
CA LEU A 167 8.38 -23.44 5.93
C LEU A 167 8.53 -24.69 5.07
N ALA A 168 8.75 -24.51 3.76
CA ALA A 168 8.95 -25.62 2.83
C ALA A 168 10.19 -26.46 3.19
N ASP A 169 11.29 -25.81 3.59
CA ASP A 169 12.54 -26.46 3.98
C ASP A 169 12.41 -27.24 5.30
N VAL A 170 11.74 -26.65 6.29
CA VAL A 170 11.56 -27.31 7.61
C VAL A 170 10.66 -28.54 7.46
N LEU A 171 9.58 -28.45 6.69
CA LEU A 171 8.70 -29.59 6.42
C LEU A 171 9.33 -30.64 5.50
N ARG A 172 10.46 -30.36 4.85
CA ARG A 172 11.17 -31.30 3.97
C ARG A 172 12.25 -32.08 4.74
N ARG A 173 12.84 -31.51 5.79
CA ARG A 173 13.92 -32.13 6.55
C ARG A 173 13.46 -33.20 7.53
N ASP A 174 12.19 -33.21 7.90
CA ASP A 174 11.54 -34.22 8.77
C ASP A 174 10.74 -35.25 7.94
#